data_20410006f668bc70821390831a72c42d
#
_entry.id   20410006f668bc70821390831a72c42d
#
_cell.length_a   1.000
_cell.length_b   1.000
_cell.length_c   1.000
_cell.angle_alpha   90.00
_cell.angle_beta   90.00
_cell.angle_gamma   90.00
#
_symmetry.space_group_name_H-M   'P 1'
#
loop_
_entity.id
_entity.type
_entity.pdbx_description
1 polymer ?
#
loop_
_entity_poly.entity_id
_entity_poly.type
_entity_poly.pdbx_seq_one_letter_code
_entity_poly.pdbx_strand_id
1 'polypeptide(L)'
;KSLCFQLPALQRDGVTVVISPLIALMRDQVRGLQESGVAAGALTSGNTQEETDAVWEALEEGRLKLLYMAPERLAAGSALGMLRRINVSLIAVDEAHCVSQWGHDFRPDYLRIGELRRALDVPLAAFTATADAETQDEIVQKLFDGAAPRKFLRGFDRPNIHLAFAAKDGPRKQILDFAAARKGQSGIVYCGTRNKTEVLAQALRADGHVACHYHGGMEAEDRRIVETRFAREDGLIVVATVAFGMGIDKPDIRWVAHADLPKSIEVYYQEIGRAGRDGAPAETLTLFGPDDIRLRRSQIDEGLAPPERRMADHARLNSLLGLAEALQCRRQTLLGYFGENTEPCGNCDLCNNPPEVFDGTTPVRMALS
;
A
#
# COMPACT_ATOMS: atom_id res chain seq x y z
N LYS A 1 6.69 -5.12 -9.14
CA LYS A 1 6.08 -6.46 -9.03
C LYS A 1 5.38 -6.90 -10.32
N SER A 2 4.64 -6.00 -11.01
CA SER A 2 3.85 -6.35 -12.21
C SER A 2 4.66 -7.02 -13.32
N LEU A 3 5.87 -6.58 -13.59
CA LEU A 3 6.75 -7.22 -14.57
C LEU A 3 7.00 -8.71 -14.31
N CYS A 4 6.95 -9.14 -13.04
CA CYS A 4 7.19 -10.55 -12.67
C CYS A 4 6.09 -11.51 -13.15
N PHE A 5 4.89 -11.01 -13.48
CA PHE A 5 3.84 -11.81 -14.09
C PHE A 5 3.51 -11.38 -15.52
N GLN A 6 3.76 -10.11 -15.88
CA GLN A 6 3.54 -9.61 -17.24
C GLN A 6 4.51 -10.23 -18.25
N LEU A 7 5.82 -10.28 -17.93
CA LEU A 7 6.80 -10.88 -18.83
C LEU A 7 6.58 -12.39 -19.06
N PRO A 8 6.35 -13.22 -18.03
CA PRO A 8 5.97 -14.61 -18.24
C PRO A 8 4.69 -14.79 -19.06
N ALA A 9 3.69 -13.90 -18.91
CA ALA A 9 2.45 -13.97 -19.68
C ALA A 9 2.69 -13.86 -21.18
N LEU A 10 3.67 -13.08 -21.62
CA LEU A 10 4.02 -12.93 -23.03
C LEU A 10 4.69 -14.16 -23.62
N GLN A 11 5.38 -14.96 -22.78
CA GLN A 11 6.13 -16.15 -23.21
C GLN A 11 5.30 -17.44 -23.13
N ARG A 12 4.17 -17.42 -22.40
CA ARG A 12 3.34 -18.61 -22.21
C ARG A 12 2.21 -18.63 -23.23
N ASP A 13 1.83 -19.84 -23.64
CA ASP A 13 0.60 -20.05 -24.40
C ASP A 13 -0.61 -19.96 -23.47
N GLY A 14 -1.64 -19.22 -23.90
CA GLY A 14 -2.84 -18.98 -23.12
C GLY A 14 -2.82 -17.63 -22.38
N VAL A 15 -3.77 -17.47 -21.45
CA VAL A 15 -4.02 -16.23 -20.73
C VAL A 15 -3.48 -16.30 -19.29
N THR A 16 -2.82 -15.26 -18.84
CA THR A 16 -2.50 -15.07 -17.42
C THR A 16 -3.62 -14.32 -16.73
N VAL A 17 -4.22 -14.94 -15.71
CA VAL A 17 -5.27 -14.32 -14.89
C VAL A 17 -4.61 -13.61 -13.72
N VAL A 18 -4.78 -12.30 -13.62
CA VAL A 18 -4.24 -11.46 -12.56
C VAL A 18 -5.37 -11.06 -11.61
N ILE A 19 -5.32 -11.55 -10.38
CA ILE A 19 -6.27 -11.14 -9.33
C ILE A 19 -5.67 -9.96 -8.58
N SER A 20 -6.36 -8.82 -8.62
CA SER A 20 -5.92 -7.59 -7.93
C SER A 20 -7.11 -6.92 -7.23
N PRO A 21 -6.91 -6.34 -6.03
CA PRO A 21 -8.00 -5.77 -5.25
C PRO A 21 -8.40 -4.36 -5.69
N LEU A 22 -7.71 -3.80 -6.70
CA LEU A 22 -7.70 -2.38 -7.00
C LEU A 22 -8.10 -2.08 -8.43
N ILE A 23 -9.34 -1.66 -8.63
CA ILE A 23 -9.91 -1.37 -9.96
C ILE A 23 -9.08 -0.29 -10.69
N ALA A 24 -8.68 0.78 -10.01
CA ALA A 24 -7.90 1.85 -10.61
C ALA A 24 -6.54 1.34 -11.11
N LEU A 25 -5.81 0.59 -10.28
CA LEU A 25 -4.53 -0.01 -10.66
C LEU A 25 -4.67 -0.98 -11.83
N MET A 26 -5.71 -1.83 -11.82
CA MET A 26 -5.97 -2.75 -12.93
C MET A 26 -6.16 -2.01 -14.24
N ARG A 27 -6.94 -0.92 -14.23
CA ARG A 27 -7.19 -0.08 -15.42
C ARG A 27 -5.91 0.56 -15.96
N ASP A 28 -5.08 1.10 -15.05
CA ASP A 28 -3.81 1.71 -15.43
C ASP A 28 -2.83 0.70 -16.00
N GLN A 29 -2.74 -0.49 -15.41
CA GLN A 29 -1.90 -1.57 -15.93
C GLN A 29 -2.40 -2.08 -17.28
N VAL A 30 -3.72 -2.26 -17.46
CA VAL A 30 -4.30 -2.67 -18.75
C VAL A 30 -4.01 -1.62 -19.82
N ARG A 31 -4.22 -0.33 -19.52
CA ARG A 31 -3.92 0.75 -20.45
C ARG A 31 -2.44 0.77 -20.86
N GLY A 32 -1.51 0.72 -19.90
CA GLY A 32 -0.07 0.71 -20.21
C GLY A 32 0.36 -0.52 -21.02
N LEU A 33 -0.25 -1.67 -20.80
CA LEU A 33 -0.01 -2.88 -21.59
C LEU A 33 -0.54 -2.71 -23.03
N GLN A 34 -1.75 -2.18 -23.20
CA GLN A 34 -2.35 -1.92 -24.51
C GLN A 34 -1.55 -0.87 -25.29
N GLU A 35 -1.10 0.20 -24.65
CA GLU A 35 -0.20 1.21 -25.23
C GLU A 35 1.14 0.60 -25.69
N SER A 36 1.58 -0.47 -25.00
CA SER A 36 2.78 -1.25 -25.36
C SER A 36 2.51 -2.36 -26.38
N GLY A 37 1.30 -2.42 -26.95
CA GLY A 37 0.89 -3.42 -27.95
C GLY A 37 0.57 -4.81 -27.37
N VAL A 38 0.37 -4.93 -26.05
CA VAL A 38 0.01 -6.18 -25.39
C VAL A 38 -1.49 -6.27 -25.19
N ALA A 39 -2.11 -7.35 -25.67
CA ALA A 39 -3.53 -7.58 -25.52
C ALA A 39 -3.87 -7.92 -24.05
N ALA A 40 -4.43 -6.97 -23.33
CA ALA A 40 -4.86 -7.08 -21.95
C ALA A 40 -6.27 -6.53 -21.76
N GLY A 41 -7.03 -7.13 -20.83
CA GLY A 41 -8.38 -6.71 -20.48
C GLY A 41 -8.61 -6.80 -18.96
N ALA A 42 -9.64 -6.11 -18.46
CA ALA A 42 -10.05 -6.19 -17.08
C ALA A 42 -11.56 -6.46 -16.95
N LEU A 43 -11.91 -7.33 -15.99
CA LEU A 43 -13.28 -7.60 -15.57
C LEU A 43 -13.48 -7.08 -14.14
N THR A 44 -14.09 -5.91 -14.02
CA THR A 44 -14.34 -5.23 -12.75
C THR A 44 -15.82 -4.86 -12.61
N SER A 45 -16.24 -4.43 -11.41
CA SER A 45 -17.60 -3.90 -11.18
C SER A 45 -17.84 -2.53 -11.84
N GLY A 46 -16.77 -1.87 -12.28
CA GLY A 46 -16.84 -0.55 -12.93
C GLY A 46 -16.77 -0.59 -14.46
N ASN A 47 -16.83 -1.78 -15.08
CA ASN A 47 -16.91 -1.90 -16.53
C ASN A 47 -18.32 -1.60 -17.02
N THR A 48 -18.44 -0.99 -18.21
CA THR A 48 -19.68 -0.96 -18.97
C THR A 48 -19.99 -2.35 -19.54
N GLN A 49 -21.21 -2.55 -20.04
CA GLN A 49 -21.56 -3.80 -20.69
C GLN A 49 -20.70 -4.02 -21.97
N GLU A 50 -20.51 -2.96 -22.74
CA GLU A 50 -19.69 -2.99 -23.98
C GLU A 50 -18.23 -3.36 -23.68
N GLU A 51 -17.62 -2.77 -22.63
CA GLU A 51 -16.27 -3.14 -22.19
C GLU A 51 -16.18 -4.60 -21.74
N THR A 52 -17.21 -5.08 -21.06
CA THR A 52 -17.29 -6.47 -20.62
C THR A 52 -17.38 -7.43 -21.80
N ASP A 53 -18.25 -7.14 -22.76
CA ASP A 53 -18.48 -7.97 -23.95
C ASP A 53 -17.22 -8.01 -24.83
N ALA A 54 -16.54 -6.89 -25.01
CA ALA A 54 -15.27 -6.82 -25.75
C ALA A 54 -14.16 -7.68 -25.11
N VAL A 55 -14.08 -7.70 -23.76
CA VAL A 55 -13.13 -8.57 -23.05
C VAL A 55 -13.50 -10.04 -23.25
N TRP A 56 -14.79 -10.39 -23.22
CA TRP A 56 -15.27 -11.74 -23.45
C TRP A 56 -14.95 -12.25 -24.87
N GLU A 57 -15.26 -11.47 -25.88
CA GLU A 57 -14.94 -11.77 -27.26
C GLU A 57 -13.43 -12.01 -27.45
N ALA A 58 -12.61 -11.13 -26.92
CA ALA A 58 -11.17 -11.27 -27.01
C ALA A 58 -10.62 -12.50 -26.26
N LEU A 59 -11.28 -12.95 -25.18
CA LEU A 59 -10.95 -14.19 -24.47
C LEU A 59 -11.35 -15.44 -25.28
N GLU A 60 -12.56 -15.47 -25.85
CA GLU A 60 -13.07 -16.59 -26.66
C GLU A 60 -12.23 -16.78 -27.91
N GLU A 61 -11.78 -15.70 -28.53
CA GLU A 61 -10.90 -15.74 -29.72
C GLU A 61 -9.42 -16.02 -29.36
N GLY A 62 -9.08 -16.15 -28.06
CA GLY A 62 -7.70 -16.42 -27.61
C GLY A 62 -6.71 -15.27 -27.85
N ARG A 63 -7.22 -14.05 -28.07
CA ARG A 63 -6.39 -12.87 -28.32
C ARG A 63 -5.76 -12.29 -27.06
N LEU A 64 -6.37 -12.46 -25.89
CA LEU A 64 -5.86 -11.87 -24.63
C LEU A 64 -4.66 -12.65 -24.09
N LYS A 65 -3.65 -11.90 -23.67
CA LYS A 65 -2.47 -12.40 -22.91
C LYS A 65 -2.63 -12.22 -21.41
N LEU A 66 -3.26 -11.14 -20.96
CA LEU A 66 -3.53 -10.87 -19.55
C LEU A 66 -5.00 -10.51 -19.34
N LEU A 67 -5.60 -11.15 -18.34
CA LEU A 67 -6.94 -10.84 -17.85
C LEU A 67 -6.85 -10.41 -16.40
N TYR A 68 -7.12 -9.15 -16.11
CA TYR A 68 -7.22 -8.63 -14.74
C TYR A 68 -8.63 -8.84 -14.19
N MET A 69 -8.74 -9.34 -12.98
CA MET A 69 -10.03 -9.59 -12.31
C MET A 69 -10.02 -9.09 -10.89
N ALA A 70 -11.11 -8.44 -10.48
CA ALA A 70 -11.36 -8.16 -9.08
C ALA A 70 -11.74 -9.45 -8.33
N PRO A 71 -11.29 -9.65 -7.08
CA PRO A 71 -11.54 -10.87 -6.31
C PRO A 71 -13.04 -11.15 -6.12
N GLU A 72 -13.87 -10.11 -6.02
CA GLU A 72 -15.34 -10.22 -5.89
C GLU A 72 -15.99 -10.90 -7.12
N ARG A 73 -15.35 -10.82 -8.29
CA ARG A 73 -15.83 -11.52 -9.50
C ARG A 73 -15.70 -13.04 -9.39
N LEU A 74 -14.75 -13.53 -8.59
CA LEU A 74 -14.63 -14.97 -8.29
C LEU A 74 -15.80 -15.47 -7.45
N ALA A 75 -16.42 -14.60 -6.66
CA ALA A 75 -17.59 -14.91 -5.85
C ALA A 75 -18.86 -15.15 -6.69
N ALA A 76 -18.95 -14.57 -7.89
CA ALA A 76 -20.13 -14.58 -8.73
C ALA A 76 -20.41 -15.93 -9.47
N GLY A 77 -19.77 -17.03 -9.09
CA GLY A 77 -20.04 -18.41 -9.55
C GLY A 77 -19.83 -18.67 -11.06
N SER A 78 -20.05 -17.68 -11.92
CA SER A 78 -19.87 -17.78 -13.37
C SER A 78 -18.39 -17.72 -13.81
N ALA A 79 -17.54 -17.05 -13.00
CA ALA A 79 -16.14 -16.83 -13.36
C ALA A 79 -15.34 -18.13 -13.48
N LEU A 80 -15.51 -19.08 -12.55
CA LEU A 80 -14.84 -20.36 -12.61
C LEU A 80 -15.26 -21.18 -13.83
N GLY A 81 -16.57 -21.22 -14.13
CA GLY A 81 -17.10 -21.91 -15.32
C GLY A 81 -16.54 -21.37 -16.62
N MET A 82 -16.32 -20.08 -16.69
CA MET A 82 -15.69 -19.38 -17.80
C MET A 82 -14.20 -19.69 -17.89
N LEU A 83 -13.46 -19.51 -16.81
CA LEU A 83 -12.01 -19.74 -16.81
C LEU A 83 -11.63 -21.19 -17.17
N ARG A 84 -12.54 -22.15 -16.96
CA ARG A 84 -12.38 -23.54 -17.42
C ARG A 84 -12.51 -23.71 -18.93
N ARG A 85 -13.15 -22.76 -19.63
CA ARG A 85 -13.35 -22.83 -21.10
C ARG A 85 -12.20 -22.20 -21.88
N ILE A 86 -11.37 -21.41 -21.23
CA ILE A 86 -10.22 -20.75 -21.84
C ILE A 86 -8.92 -21.42 -21.36
N ASN A 87 -7.86 -21.27 -22.13
CA ASN A 87 -6.55 -21.78 -21.78
C ASN A 87 -5.86 -20.82 -20.77
N VAL A 88 -6.11 -21.02 -19.46
CA VAL A 88 -5.40 -20.28 -18.41
C VAL A 88 -4.00 -20.88 -18.23
N SER A 89 -2.97 -20.05 -18.35
CA SER A 89 -1.56 -20.47 -18.26
C SER A 89 -0.89 -20.20 -16.91
N LEU A 90 -1.42 -19.21 -16.16
CA LEU A 90 -0.88 -18.75 -14.87
C LEU A 90 -1.97 -17.98 -14.11
N ILE A 91 -2.02 -18.16 -12.80
CA ILE A 91 -2.75 -17.27 -11.89
C ILE A 91 -1.72 -16.41 -11.16
N ALA A 92 -1.80 -15.09 -11.31
CA ALA A 92 -1.02 -14.12 -10.57
C ALA A 92 -1.91 -13.44 -9.51
N VAL A 93 -1.50 -13.45 -8.26
CA VAL A 93 -2.23 -12.83 -7.14
C VAL A 93 -1.47 -11.63 -6.69
N ASP A 94 -1.97 -10.45 -7.01
CA ASP A 94 -1.41 -9.18 -6.52
C ASP A 94 -1.95 -8.86 -5.13
N GLU A 95 -1.15 -8.16 -4.33
CA GLU A 95 -1.43 -7.84 -2.92
C GLU A 95 -1.90 -9.10 -2.13
N ALA A 96 -1.16 -10.20 -2.27
CA ALA A 96 -1.51 -11.50 -1.70
C ALA A 96 -1.68 -11.49 -0.16
N HIS A 97 -1.13 -10.47 0.53
CA HIS A 97 -1.38 -10.27 1.96
C HIS A 97 -2.87 -10.09 2.31
N CYS A 98 -3.71 -9.71 1.33
CA CYS A 98 -5.15 -9.62 1.51
C CYS A 98 -5.82 -10.97 1.85
N VAL A 99 -5.14 -12.10 1.65
CA VAL A 99 -5.67 -13.42 2.05
C VAL A 99 -5.56 -13.66 3.56
N SER A 100 -4.65 -12.95 4.24
CA SER A 100 -4.41 -13.12 5.66
C SER A 100 -5.52 -12.50 6.49
N GLN A 101 -6.17 -13.33 7.31
CA GLN A 101 -7.20 -12.87 8.27
C GLN A 101 -6.60 -11.94 9.32
N TRP A 102 -5.33 -12.10 9.59
CA TRP A 102 -4.57 -11.28 10.53
C TRP A 102 -3.88 -10.09 9.83
N GLY A 103 -3.82 -10.07 8.50
CA GLY A 103 -3.22 -9.00 7.71
C GLY A 103 -3.94 -7.64 7.88
N HIS A 104 -3.27 -6.56 7.57
CA HIS A 104 -3.78 -5.19 7.72
C HIS A 104 -4.90 -4.83 6.73
N ASP A 105 -5.08 -5.59 5.64
CA ASP A 105 -6.10 -5.39 4.59
C ASP A 105 -6.76 -6.73 4.19
N PHE A 106 -7.31 -7.45 5.18
CA PHE A 106 -7.98 -8.72 4.91
C PHE A 106 -9.22 -8.55 4.02
N ARG A 107 -9.30 -9.38 2.98
CA ARG A 107 -10.44 -9.45 2.04
C ARG A 107 -10.93 -10.89 1.90
N PRO A 108 -12.16 -11.20 2.40
CA PRO A 108 -12.68 -12.56 2.38
C PRO A 108 -12.69 -13.22 0.99
N ASP A 109 -12.91 -12.44 -0.07
CA ASP A 109 -12.94 -12.94 -1.44
C ASP A 109 -11.61 -13.55 -1.91
N TYR A 110 -10.47 -13.15 -1.30
CA TYR A 110 -9.17 -13.76 -1.57
C TYR A 110 -9.07 -15.22 -1.17
N LEU A 111 -9.86 -15.68 -0.21
CA LEU A 111 -9.90 -17.10 0.20
C LEU A 111 -10.34 -18.02 -0.95
N ARG A 112 -11.12 -17.51 -1.91
CA ARG A 112 -11.58 -18.26 -3.08
C ARG A 112 -10.51 -18.50 -4.13
N ILE A 113 -9.38 -17.79 -4.07
CA ILE A 113 -8.28 -17.96 -5.04
C ILE A 113 -7.65 -19.36 -4.92
N GLY A 114 -7.57 -19.92 -3.72
CA GLY A 114 -7.13 -21.30 -3.51
C GLY A 114 -8.05 -22.31 -4.20
N GLU A 115 -9.38 -22.10 -4.17
CA GLU A 115 -10.36 -22.92 -4.88
C GLU A 115 -10.17 -22.82 -6.40
N LEU A 116 -9.93 -21.61 -6.92
CA LEU A 116 -9.66 -21.35 -8.33
C LEU A 116 -8.42 -22.13 -8.81
N ARG A 117 -7.33 -22.08 -8.04
CA ARG A 117 -6.10 -22.81 -8.35
C ARG A 117 -6.35 -24.31 -8.47
N ARG A 118 -7.01 -24.91 -7.47
CA ARG A 118 -7.35 -26.35 -7.49
C ARG A 118 -8.22 -26.74 -8.70
N ALA A 119 -9.15 -25.86 -9.05
CA ALA A 119 -10.12 -26.13 -10.10
C ALA A 119 -9.54 -26.02 -11.51
N LEU A 120 -8.48 -25.23 -11.71
CA LEU A 120 -7.82 -25.01 -13.01
C LEU A 120 -6.52 -25.82 -13.16
N ASP A 121 -5.93 -26.30 -12.08
CA ASP A 121 -4.65 -27.03 -12.03
C ASP A 121 -3.52 -26.29 -12.78
N VAL A 122 -3.38 -24.99 -12.53
CA VAL A 122 -2.37 -24.15 -13.18
C VAL A 122 -1.40 -23.57 -12.15
N PRO A 123 -0.19 -23.19 -12.55
CA PRO A 123 0.75 -22.48 -11.68
C PRO A 123 0.13 -21.24 -11.06
N LEU A 124 0.49 -20.96 -9.80
CA LEU A 124 0.10 -19.76 -9.09
C LEU A 124 1.35 -19.01 -8.62
N ALA A 125 1.35 -17.69 -8.80
CA ALA A 125 2.37 -16.78 -8.28
C ALA A 125 1.71 -15.70 -7.41
N ALA A 126 2.13 -15.60 -6.16
CA ALA A 126 1.61 -14.62 -5.20
C ALA A 126 2.62 -13.49 -4.97
N PHE A 127 2.15 -12.25 -5.02
CA PHE A 127 2.97 -11.04 -4.91
C PHE A 127 2.45 -10.15 -3.79
N THR A 128 3.34 -9.73 -2.91
CA THR A 128 3.02 -8.74 -1.88
C THR A 128 4.23 -7.83 -1.60
N ALA A 129 3.97 -6.65 -1.09
CA ALA A 129 5.02 -5.72 -0.63
C ALA A 129 5.23 -5.80 0.88
N THR A 130 4.23 -6.24 1.63
CA THR A 130 4.17 -6.18 3.08
C THR A 130 3.62 -7.51 3.60
N ALA A 131 4.50 -8.43 3.94
CA ALA A 131 4.12 -9.67 4.59
C ALA A 131 5.17 -10.00 5.66
N ASP A 132 4.75 -9.91 6.92
CA ASP A 132 5.48 -10.47 8.04
C ASP A 132 5.47 -12.01 7.97
N ALA A 133 6.17 -12.68 8.87
CA ALA A 133 6.30 -14.13 8.85
C ALA A 133 4.91 -14.83 8.94
N GLU A 134 4.03 -14.34 9.80
CA GLU A 134 2.68 -14.89 9.99
C GLU A 134 1.83 -14.76 8.72
N THR A 135 1.84 -13.57 8.10
CA THR A 135 1.16 -13.34 6.81
C THR A 135 1.73 -14.23 5.69
N GLN A 136 3.05 -14.44 5.66
CA GLN A 136 3.67 -15.34 4.68
C GLN A 136 3.20 -16.79 4.85
N ASP A 137 3.07 -17.27 6.09
CA ASP A 137 2.60 -18.61 6.37
C ASP A 137 1.12 -18.77 6.01
N GLU A 138 0.27 -17.78 6.27
CA GLU A 138 -1.11 -17.79 5.82
C GLU A 138 -1.25 -17.77 4.29
N ILE A 139 -0.44 -17.00 3.58
CA ILE A 139 -0.39 -17.03 2.11
C ILE A 139 -0.09 -18.46 1.63
N VAL A 140 0.89 -19.14 2.22
CA VAL A 140 1.23 -20.53 1.86
C VAL A 140 0.06 -21.47 2.14
N GLN A 141 -0.56 -21.37 3.31
CA GLN A 141 -1.68 -22.21 3.69
C GLN A 141 -2.92 -22.01 2.82
N LYS A 142 -3.28 -20.75 2.55
CA LYS A 142 -4.55 -20.43 1.88
C LYS A 142 -4.46 -20.48 0.35
N LEU A 143 -3.33 -20.09 -0.24
CA LEU A 143 -3.17 -20.05 -1.70
C LEU A 143 -2.46 -21.28 -2.27
N PHE A 144 -1.64 -21.96 -1.48
CA PHE A 144 -0.83 -23.10 -1.93
C PHE A 144 -1.19 -24.41 -1.22
N ASP A 145 -2.28 -24.45 -0.43
CA ASP A 145 -2.74 -25.63 0.32
C ASP A 145 -1.64 -26.21 1.24
N GLY A 146 -0.78 -25.35 1.79
CA GLY A 146 0.36 -25.75 2.64
C GLY A 146 1.57 -26.31 1.87
N ALA A 147 1.48 -26.46 0.54
CA ALA A 147 2.64 -26.84 -0.26
C ALA A 147 3.67 -25.69 -0.25
N ALA A 148 4.94 -26.00 -0.01
CA ALA A 148 6.00 -25.01 0.07
C ALA A 148 6.29 -24.40 -1.33
N PRO A 149 5.89 -23.16 -1.62
CA PRO A 149 6.24 -22.52 -2.88
C PRO A 149 7.70 -22.08 -2.85
N ARG A 150 8.27 -21.86 -4.04
CA ARG A 150 9.57 -21.17 -4.12
C ARG A 150 9.38 -19.72 -3.74
N LYS A 151 10.00 -19.30 -2.63
CA LYS A 151 9.93 -17.92 -2.13
C LYS A 151 11.11 -17.09 -2.70
N PHE A 152 10.79 -15.88 -3.16
CA PHE A 152 11.77 -14.87 -3.59
C PHE A 152 11.58 -13.65 -2.71
N LEU A 153 12.41 -13.53 -1.69
CA LEU A 153 12.41 -12.39 -0.79
C LEU A 153 13.48 -11.41 -1.26
N ARG A 154 13.10 -10.17 -1.51
CA ARG A 154 14.01 -9.04 -1.60
C ARG A 154 13.78 -8.16 -0.39
N GLY A 155 14.85 -7.57 0.11
CA GLY A 155 14.82 -6.76 1.33
C GLY A 155 13.80 -5.62 1.26
N PHE A 156 13.34 -5.23 2.43
CA PHE A 156 12.42 -4.09 2.62
C PHE A 156 13.18 -2.75 2.64
N ASP A 157 14.51 -2.76 2.60
CA ASP A 157 15.29 -1.53 2.71
C ASP A 157 15.11 -0.61 1.50
N ARG A 158 14.92 0.66 1.82
CA ARG A 158 14.83 1.78 0.89
C ARG A 158 15.82 2.87 1.31
N PRO A 159 17.13 2.66 1.07
CA PRO A 159 18.19 3.51 1.62
C PRO A 159 18.12 4.97 1.15
N ASN A 160 17.45 5.21 0.02
CA ASN A 160 17.24 6.55 -0.53
C ASN A 160 16.14 7.37 0.17
N ILE A 161 15.37 6.78 1.08
CA ILE A 161 14.29 7.48 1.80
C ILE A 161 14.78 7.88 3.19
N HIS A 162 14.83 9.16 3.48
CA HIS A 162 15.07 9.67 4.82
C HIS A 162 13.85 9.52 5.71
N LEU A 163 13.99 8.93 6.90
CA LEU A 163 12.90 8.70 7.84
C LEU A 163 12.96 9.71 8.99
N ALA A 164 11.87 10.44 9.24
CA ALA A 164 11.76 11.35 10.37
C ALA A 164 10.38 11.25 11.02
N PHE A 165 10.38 11.33 12.36
CA PHE A 165 9.19 11.45 13.18
C PHE A 165 9.29 12.69 14.06
N ALA A 166 8.16 13.36 14.28
CA ALA A 166 8.10 14.51 15.18
C ALA A 166 6.82 14.52 15.99
N ALA A 167 6.93 14.94 17.26
CA ALA A 167 5.75 15.20 18.07
C ALA A 167 4.92 16.35 17.46
N LYS A 168 3.60 16.24 17.56
CA LYS A 168 2.68 17.30 17.11
C LYS A 168 2.82 18.54 17.98
N ASP A 169 3.23 19.64 17.35
CA ASP A 169 3.22 20.99 17.91
C ASP A 169 2.80 21.97 16.80
N GLY A 170 1.50 22.29 16.74
CA GLY A 170 0.94 23.02 15.64
C GLY A 170 1.04 22.26 14.28
N PRO A 171 0.44 21.07 14.13
CA PRO A 171 0.69 20.15 13.02
C PRO A 171 0.46 20.78 11.63
N ARG A 172 -0.49 21.72 11.52
CA ARG A 172 -0.69 22.46 10.26
C ARG A 172 0.57 23.25 9.89
N LYS A 173 1.16 23.99 10.83
CA LYS A 173 2.38 24.76 10.61
C LYS A 173 3.56 23.84 10.29
N GLN A 174 3.73 22.74 11.03
CA GLN A 174 4.80 21.77 10.78
C GLN A 174 4.75 21.22 9.33
N ILE A 175 3.55 20.90 8.81
CA ILE A 175 3.39 20.46 7.41
C ILE A 175 3.68 21.58 6.41
N LEU A 176 3.23 22.81 6.66
CA LEU A 176 3.53 23.96 5.79
C LEU A 176 5.03 24.24 5.75
N ASP A 177 5.70 24.30 6.89
CA ASP A 177 7.16 24.48 6.99
C ASP A 177 7.92 23.36 6.25
N PHE A 178 7.46 22.11 6.38
CA PHE A 178 8.06 20.96 5.69
C PHE A 178 7.89 21.05 4.17
N ALA A 179 6.72 21.47 3.68
CA ALA A 179 6.46 21.67 2.26
C ALA A 179 7.21 22.90 1.70
N ALA A 180 7.30 23.99 2.46
CA ALA A 180 8.00 25.22 2.04
C ALA A 180 9.50 24.97 1.77
N ALA A 181 10.14 24.12 2.58
CA ALA A 181 11.53 23.69 2.37
C ALA A 181 11.71 22.84 1.09
N ARG A 182 10.62 22.34 0.48
CA ARG A 182 10.60 21.45 -0.68
C ARG A 182 9.78 22.02 -1.84
N LYS A 183 9.80 23.33 -1.98
CA LYS A 183 9.02 24.03 -3.00
C LYS A 183 9.33 23.50 -4.40
N GLY A 184 8.28 23.25 -5.19
CA GLY A 184 8.39 22.72 -6.55
C GLY A 184 8.65 21.22 -6.65
N GLN A 185 8.66 20.50 -5.53
CA GLN A 185 8.78 19.04 -5.51
C GLN A 185 7.41 18.38 -5.31
N SER A 186 7.16 17.29 -6.03
CA SER A 186 5.95 16.49 -5.86
C SER A 186 5.95 15.78 -4.50
N GLY A 187 4.83 15.87 -3.79
CA GLY A 187 4.69 15.30 -2.47
C GLY A 187 3.28 14.80 -2.16
N ILE A 188 3.20 13.95 -1.13
CA ILE A 188 1.93 13.44 -0.60
C ILE A 188 1.84 13.78 0.89
N VAL A 189 0.68 14.25 1.33
CA VAL A 189 0.38 14.44 2.76
C VAL A 189 -0.80 13.56 3.14
N TYR A 190 -0.59 12.62 4.05
CA TYR A 190 -1.64 11.75 4.56
C TYR A 190 -2.33 12.33 5.79
N CYS A 191 -3.66 12.35 5.76
CA CYS A 191 -4.54 12.83 6.83
C CYS A 191 -5.52 11.75 7.27
N GLY A 192 -5.91 11.77 8.55
CA GLY A 192 -6.85 10.81 9.13
C GLY A 192 -8.32 11.02 8.74
N THR A 193 -8.70 12.21 8.28
CA THR A 193 -10.10 12.55 7.94
C THR A 193 -10.21 13.34 6.65
N ARG A 194 -11.39 13.23 5.99
CA ARG A 194 -11.73 13.96 4.76
C ARG A 194 -11.59 15.47 4.93
N ASN A 195 -12.22 16.03 5.96
CA ASN A 195 -12.19 17.46 6.23
C ASN A 195 -10.75 18.00 6.42
N LYS A 196 -9.87 17.25 7.10
CA LYS A 196 -8.45 17.64 7.23
C LYS A 196 -7.75 17.71 5.88
N THR A 197 -8.06 16.82 4.93
CA THR A 197 -7.45 16.88 3.59
C THR A 197 -7.81 18.17 2.86
N GLU A 198 -9.06 18.57 2.92
CA GLU A 198 -9.56 19.78 2.26
C GLU A 198 -8.95 21.04 2.89
N VAL A 199 -9.00 21.15 4.22
CA VAL A 199 -8.47 22.30 4.98
C VAL A 199 -6.97 22.45 4.79
N LEU A 200 -6.21 21.35 4.83
CA LEU A 200 -4.76 21.40 4.68
C LEU A 200 -4.34 21.69 3.22
N ALA A 201 -5.05 21.12 2.24
CA ALA A 201 -4.83 21.46 0.83
C ALA A 201 -5.10 22.94 0.55
N GLN A 202 -6.15 23.52 1.15
CA GLN A 202 -6.43 24.95 1.05
C GLN A 202 -5.30 25.78 1.70
N ALA A 203 -4.78 25.34 2.85
CA ALA A 203 -3.69 26.02 3.53
C ALA A 203 -2.40 26.02 2.69
N LEU A 204 -2.06 24.89 2.07
CA LEU A 204 -0.90 24.79 1.17
C LEU A 204 -1.05 25.69 -0.06
N ARG A 205 -2.25 25.79 -0.63
CA ARG A 205 -2.51 26.73 -1.74
C ARG A 205 -2.35 28.18 -1.30
N ALA A 206 -2.84 28.53 -0.11
CA ALA A 206 -2.68 29.89 0.43
C ALA A 206 -1.21 30.23 0.72
N ASP A 207 -0.36 29.23 0.97
CA ASP A 207 1.09 29.36 1.15
C ASP A 207 1.87 29.32 -0.19
N GLY A 208 1.15 29.34 -1.32
CA GLY A 208 1.74 29.43 -2.67
C GLY A 208 2.20 28.09 -3.27
N HIS A 209 1.72 26.96 -2.76
CA HIS A 209 1.95 25.63 -3.33
C HIS A 209 0.83 25.24 -4.30
N VAL A 210 1.15 24.41 -5.29
CA VAL A 210 0.15 23.72 -6.11
C VAL A 210 -0.32 22.50 -5.35
N ALA A 211 -1.55 22.50 -4.83
CA ALA A 211 -2.05 21.43 -3.99
C ALA A 211 -3.50 21.04 -4.29
N CYS A 212 -3.78 19.74 -4.25
CA CYS A 212 -5.12 19.15 -4.37
C CYS A 212 -5.43 18.32 -3.13
N HIS A 213 -6.72 18.17 -2.78
CA HIS A 213 -7.16 17.17 -1.82
C HIS A 213 -7.66 15.91 -2.53
N TYR A 214 -7.64 14.76 -1.84
CA TYR A 214 -8.14 13.50 -2.34
C TYR A 214 -8.69 12.63 -1.21
N HIS A 215 -9.93 12.17 -1.34
CA HIS A 215 -10.54 11.23 -0.38
C HIS A 215 -11.70 10.45 -1.00
N GLY A 216 -12.10 9.35 -0.39
CA GLY A 216 -13.16 8.48 -0.89
C GLY A 216 -14.57 9.09 -0.95
N GLY A 217 -14.77 10.29 -0.38
CA GLY A 217 -16.04 11.03 -0.48
C GLY A 217 -16.16 11.95 -1.71
N MET A 218 -15.11 12.06 -2.53
CA MET A 218 -15.14 12.80 -3.78
C MET A 218 -15.86 11.99 -4.87
N GLU A 219 -16.44 12.67 -5.85
CA GLU A 219 -16.98 12.02 -7.04
C GLU A 219 -15.87 11.29 -7.81
N ALA A 220 -16.26 10.23 -8.53
CA ALA A 220 -15.29 9.37 -9.22
C ALA A 220 -14.49 10.15 -10.28
N GLU A 221 -15.13 11.10 -10.95
CA GLU A 221 -14.48 11.93 -11.97
C GLU A 221 -13.46 12.89 -11.35
N ASP A 222 -13.79 13.56 -10.24
CA ASP A 222 -12.86 14.45 -9.54
C ASP A 222 -11.62 13.68 -9.07
N ARG A 223 -11.81 12.46 -8.58
CA ARG A 223 -10.69 11.60 -8.19
C ARG A 223 -9.78 11.29 -9.38
N ARG A 224 -10.35 10.93 -10.53
CA ARG A 224 -9.59 10.70 -11.78
C ARG A 224 -8.81 11.91 -12.24
N ILE A 225 -9.41 13.12 -12.12
CA ILE A 225 -8.73 14.36 -12.46
C ILE A 225 -7.49 14.54 -11.58
N VAL A 226 -7.62 14.38 -10.25
CA VAL A 226 -6.49 14.52 -9.32
C VAL A 226 -5.40 13.46 -9.60
N GLU A 227 -5.79 12.21 -9.84
CA GLU A 227 -4.85 11.12 -10.17
C GLU A 227 -4.08 11.43 -11.46
N THR A 228 -4.79 11.87 -12.51
CA THR A 228 -4.19 12.23 -13.80
C THR A 228 -3.25 13.42 -13.69
N ARG A 229 -3.66 14.46 -12.95
CA ARG A 229 -2.84 15.63 -12.68
C ARG A 229 -1.56 15.24 -11.92
N PHE A 230 -1.70 14.46 -10.86
CA PHE A 230 -0.54 14.02 -10.06
C PHE A 230 0.46 13.20 -10.85
N ALA A 231 -0.02 12.34 -11.75
CA ALA A 231 0.85 11.56 -12.62
C ALA A 231 1.65 12.39 -13.64
N ARG A 232 1.12 13.55 -14.06
CA ARG A 232 1.67 14.35 -15.16
C ARG A 232 2.32 15.67 -14.73
N GLU A 233 1.84 16.28 -13.64
CA GLU A 233 2.31 17.58 -13.17
C GLU A 233 3.49 17.42 -12.21
N ASP A 234 4.52 18.23 -12.38
CA ASP A 234 5.63 18.35 -11.44
C ASP A 234 5.26 19.31 -10.31
N GLY A 235 5.80 19.05 -9.12
CA GLY A 235 5.61 19.92 -7.97
C GLY A 235 4.20 19.95 -7.38
N LEU A 236 3.30 19.07 -7.84
CA LEU A 236 1.95 18.95 -7.27
C LEU A 236 2.00 18.22 -5.91
N ILE A 237 1.34 18.79 -4.92
CA ILE A 237 1.14 18.19 -3.60
C ILE A 237 -0.28 17.62 -3.53
N VAL A 238 -0.41 16.34 -3.19
CA VAL A 238 -1.72 15.73 -2.92
C VAL A 238 -1.89 15.53 -1.42
N VAL A 239 -2.92 16.15 -0.85
CA VAL A 239 -3.32 15.94 0.55
C VAL A 239 -4.45 14.92 0.58
N ALA A 240 -4.22 13.75 1.18
CA ALA A 240 -5.11 12.63 0.99
C ALA A 240 -5.39 11.84 2.27
N THR A 241 -6.50 11.10 2.25
CA THR A 241 -6.68 9.95 3.13
C THR A 241 -5.99 8.72 2.53
N VAL A 242 -5.96 7.60 3.27
CA VAL A 242 -5.44 6.30 2.79
C VAL A 242 -6.05 5.84 1.45
N ALA A 243 -7.16 6.45 1.02
CA ALA A 243 -7.78 6.17 -0.29
C ALA A 243 -6.89 6.57 -1.49
N PHE A 244 -5.95 7.50 -1.29
CA PHE A 244 -4.99 7.89 -2.31
C PHE A 244 -3.70 7.10 -2.14
N GLY A 245 -3.42 6.27 -3.09
CA GLY A 245 -2.14 5.58 -3.00
C GLY A 245 -2.09 4.26 -3.70
N MET A 246 -3.12 3.44 -3.62
CA MET A 246 -3.13 2.19 -4.33
C MET A 246 -3.30 2.49 -5.83
N GLY A 247 -2.27 2.18 -6.63
CA GLY A 247 -2.26 2.47 -8.07
C GLY A 247 -1.45 3.68 -8.52
N ILE A 248 -0.92 4.49 -7.61
CA ILE A 248 -0.06 5.62 -7.96
C ILE A 248 1.35 5.13 -8.28
N ASP A 249 1.78 5.35 -9.52
CA ASP A 249 3.11 4.98 -10.03
C ASP A 249 3.88 6.18 -10.58
N LYS A 250 3.92 7.28 -9.82
CA LYS A 250 4.79 8.42 -10.08
C LYS A 250 6.17 8.16 -9.48
N PRO A 251 7.25 8.06 -10.28
CA PRO A 251 8.57 7.65 -9.78
C PRO A 251 9.26 8.72 -8.94
N ASP A 252 8.99 9.98 -9.21
CA ASP A 252 9.68 11.17 -8.72
C ASP A 252 8.95 11.88 -7.56
N ILE A 253 8.19 11.15 -6.76
CA ILE A 253 7.66 11.70 -5.50
C ILE A 253 8.86 11.93 -4.57
N ARG A 254 9.11 13.20 -4.23
CA ARG A 254 10.30 13.58 -3.44
C ARG A 254 10.06 13.51 -1.94
N TRP A 255 8.80 13.58 -1.49
CA TRP A 255 8.52 13.52 -0.08
C TRP A 255 7.11 12.99 0.24
N VAL A 256 7.00 12.38 1.42
CA VAL A 256 5.73 11.94 1.99
C VAL A 256 5.64 12.43 3.42
N ALA A 257 4.55 13.09 3.77
CA ALA A 257 4.28 13.53 5.13
C ALA A 257 3.00 12.89 5.69
N HIS A 258 2.99 12.57 6.97
CA HIS A 258 1.79 12.15 7.69
C HIS A 258 1.41 13.25 8.69
N ALA A 259 0.29 13.93 8.43
CA ALA A 259 -0.28 14.90 9.36
C ALA A 259 -0.99 14.22 10.55
N ASP A 260 -1.34 12.95 10.41
CA ASP A 260 -1.88 12.07 11.44
C ASP A 260 -1.19 10.71 11.39
N LEU A 261 -1.03 10.06 12.54
CA LEU A 261 -0.37 8.76 12.65
C LEU A 261 -1.09 7.71 11.79
N PRO A 262 -0.38 6.93 10.94
CA PRO A 262 -0.93 5.77 10.24
C PRO A 262 -1.53 4.75 11.21
N LYS A 263 -2.33 3.81 10.70
CA LYS A 263 -2.97 2.80 11.57
C LYS A 263 -2.03 1.65 11.95
N SER A 264 -0.98 1.40 11.18
CA SER A 264 -0.01 0.33 11.43
C SER A 264 1.32 0.60 10.72
N ILE A 265 2.34 -0.19 11.06
CA ILE A 265 3.68 -0.08 10.48
C ILE A 265 3.69 -0.49 9.01
N GLU A 266 2.84 -1.44 8.60
CA GLU A 266 2.70 -1.88 7.21
C GLU A 266 2.10 -0.78 6.35
N VAL A 267 1.06 -0.11 6.83
CA VAL A 267 0.46 1.04 6.15
C VAL A 267 1.48 2.18 6.04
N TYR A 268 2.18 2.50 7.12
CA TYR A 268 3.28 3.45 7.11
C TYR A 268 4.31 3.11 6.03
N TYR A 269 4.78 1.86 6.03
CA TYR A 269 5.77 1.41 5.05
C TYR A 269 5.28 1.51 3.59
N GLN A 270 4.03 1.13 3.34
CA GLN A 270 3.41 1.27 2.00
C GLN A 270 3.30 2.73 1.57
N GLU A 271 2.95 3.63 2.47
CA GLU A 271 2.76 5.05 2.20
C GLU A 271 4.09 5.75 1.94
N ILE A 272 5.10 5.55 2.79
CA ILE A 272 6.44 6.12 2.56
C ILE A 272 7.13 5.49 1.34
N GLY A 273 6.87 4.23 1.05
CA GLY A 273 7.41 3.49 -0.09
C GLY A 273 7.02 4.05 -1.46
N ARG A 274 6.10 5.03 -1.52
CA ARG A 274 5.76 5.76 -2.74
C ARG A 274 6.83 6.75 -3.13
N ALA A 275 7.58 7.28 -2.14
CA ALA A 275 8.64 8.23 -2.38
C ALA A 275 9.87 7.59 -3.06
N GLY A 276 10.52 8.33 -3.94
CA GLY A 276 11.82 7.97 -4.52
C GLY A 276 11.85 6.62 -5.23
N ARG A 277 10.83 6.25 -5.99
CA ARG A 277 10.80 4.98 -6.76
C ARG A 277 11.85 4.93 -7.87
N ASP A 278 12.29 6.08 -8.32
CA ASP A 278 13.41 6.25 -9.26
C ASP A 278 14.80 6.05 -8.63
N GLY A 279 14.86 5.78 -7.31
CA GLY A 279 16.10 5.63 -6.56
C GLY A 279 16.73 6.96 -6.11
N ALA A 280 16.22 8.10 -6.55
CA ALA A 280 16.69 9.40 -6.09
C ALA A 280 16.31 9.66 -4.62
N PRO A 281 17.05 10.53 -3.92
CA PRO A 281 16.75 10.88 -2.53
C PRO A 281 15.32 11.37 -2.34
N ALA A 282 14.69 10.90 -1.29
CA ALA A 282 13.35 11.30 -0.89
C ALA A 282 13.25 11.41 0.65
N GLU A 283 12.32 12.19 1.14
CA GLU A 283 12.21 12.49 2.56
C GLU A 283 10.82 12.15 3.11
N THR A 284 10.76 11.74 4.36
CA THR A 284 9.49 11.51 5.04
C THR A 284 9.43 12.23 6.39
N LEU A 285 8.24 12.69 6.74
CA LEU A 285 7.94 13.25 8.05
C LEU A 285 6.64 12.66 8.58
N THR A 286 6.67 12.05 9.76
CA THR A 286 5.45 11.55 10.41
C THR A 286 5.22 12.30 11.71
N LEU A 287 4.10 13.02 11.77
CA LEU A 287 3.66 13.69 12.98
C LEU A 287 2.83 12.73 13.83
N PHE A 288 3.07 12.71 15.13
CA PHE A 288 2.30 11.88 16.06
C PHE A 288 2.08 12.60 17.39
N GLY A 289 1.00 12.22 18.06
CA GLY A 289 0.68 12.81 19.36
C GLY A 289 -0.35 11.97 20.13
N PRO A 290 -0.62 12.29 21.41
CA PRO A 290 -1.53 11.53 22.25
C PRO A 290 -2.95 11.38 21.68
N ASP A 291 -3.42 12.39 20.95
CA ASP A 291 -4.75 12.35 20.35
C ASP A 291 -4.85 11.35 19.21
N ASP A 292 -3.78 11.17 18.42
CA ASP A 292 -3.74 10.12 17.41
C ASP A 292 -3.83 8.73 18.04
N ILE A 293 -3.06 8.53 19.11
CA ILE A 293 -3.00 7.25 19.81
C ILE A 293 -4.38 6.93 20.42
N ARG A 294 -5.00 7.90 21.08
CA ARG A 294 -6.35 7.75 21.63
C ARG A 294 -7.37 7.43 20.56
N LEU A 295 -7.35 8.19 19.45
CA LEU A 295 -8.27 7.97 18.33
C LEU A 295 -8.10 6.57 17.71
N ARG A 296 -6.85 6.13 17.50
CA ARG A 296 -6.59 4.80 16.91
C ARG A 296 -7.05 3.68 17.83
N ARG A 297 -6.79 3.78 19.14
CA ARG A 297 -7.30 2.80 20.12
C ARG A 297 -8.81 2.74 20.14
N SER A 298 -9.50 3.89 20.22
CA SER A 298 -10.97 3.95 20.16
C SER A 298 -11.51 3.30 18.88
N GLN A 299 -10.92 3.57 17.71
CA GLN A 299 -11.32 2.95 16.44
C GLN A 299 -11.17 1.42 16.43
N ILE A 300 -10.14 0.89 17.09
CA ILE A 300 -9.95 -0.56 17.24
C ILE A 300 -10.99 -1.13 18.20
N ASP A 301 -11.21 -0.48 19.34
CA ASP A 301 -12.10 -0.98 20.41
C ASP A 301 -13.58 -0.93 20.02
N GLU A 302 -13.99 0.13 19.30
CA GLU A 302 -15.35 0.34 18.82
C GLU A 302 -15.66 -0.42 17.51
N GLY A 303 -14.62 -0.98 16.87
CA GLY A 303 -14.77 -1.75 15.64
C GLY A 303 -15.51 -3.07 15.86
N LEU A 304 -16.20 -3.55 14.80
CA LEU A 304 -16.95 -4.81 14.79
C LEU A 304 -16.06 -6.06 14.67
N ALA A 305 -14.74 -5.90 14.73
CA ALA A 305 -13.80 -7.01 14.60
C ALA A 305 -13.86 -7.96 15.82
N PRO A 306 -13.64 -9.28 15.62
CA PRO A 306 -13.55 -10.24 16.73
C PRO A 306 -12.44 -9.84 17.74
N PRO A 307 -12.51 -10.29 19.00
CA PRO A 307 -11.54 -9.92 20.03
C PRO A 307 -10.08 -10.21 19.64
N GLU A 308 -9.82 -11.35 19.05
CA GLU A 308 -8.48 -11.77 18.60
C GLU A 308 -7.93 -10.80 17.52
N ARG A 309 -8.80 -10.38 16.60
CA ARG A 309 -8.43 -9.39 15.58
C ARG A 309 -8.12 -8.02 16.21
N ARG A 310 -8.91 -7.57 17.19
CA ARG A 310 -8.64 -6.32 17.92
C ARG A 310 -7.31 -6.37 18.67
N MET A 311 -6.97 -7.53 19.27
CA MET A 311 -5.66 -7.73 19.91
C MET A 311 -4.51 -7.59 18.88
N ALA A 312 -4.64 -8.20 17.71
CA ALA A 312 -3.64 -8.07 16.64
C ALA A 312 -3.51 -6.61 16.14
N ASP A 313 -4.62 -5.90 15.99
CA ASP A 313 -4.61 -4.50 15.55
C ASP A 313 -3.98 -3.59 16.62
N HIS A 314 -4.20 -3.83 17.92
CA HIS A 314 -3.48 -3.17 19.01
C HIS A 314 -1.97 -3.47 18.98
N ALA A 315 -1.58 -4.71 18.74
CA ALA A 315 -0.17 -5.09 18.64
C ALA A 315 0.53 -4.35 17.48
N ARG A 316 -0.12 -4.24 16.31
CA ARG A 316 0.40 -3.45 15.16
C ARG A 316 0.51 -1.97 15.47
N LEU A 317 -0.51 -1.39 16.13
CA LEU A 317 -0.43 -0.01 16.58
C LEU A 317 0.73 0.20 17.55
N ASN A 318 0.92 -0.71 18.51
CA ASN A 318 2.03 -0.63 19.47
C ASN A 318 3.40 -0.76 18.76
N SER A 319 3.52 -1.59 17.72
CA SER A 319 4.74 -1.67 16.90
C SER A 319 5.04 -0.35 16.19
N LEU A 320 4.01 0.32 15.65
CA LEU A 320 4.18 1.65 15.04
C LEU A 320 4.56 2.71 16.08
N LEU A 321 3.99 2.67 17.28
CA LEU A 321 4.36 3.55 18.37
C LEU A 321 5.81 3.30 18.82
N GLY A 322 6.23 2.03 18.89
CA GLY A 322 7.63 1.67 19.14
C GLY A 322 8.59 2.24 18.09
N LEU A 323 8.17 2.32 16.82
CA LEU A 323 8.94 3.01 15.78
C LEU A 323 8.92 4.54 15.96
N ALA A 324 7.78 5.12 16.31
CA ALA A 324 7.64 6.57 16.51
C ALA A 324 8.42 7.09 17.74
N GLU A 325 8.53 6.28 18.78
CA GLU A 325 9.19 6.59 20.05
C GLU A 325 10.59 5.95 20.16
N ALA A 326 11.09 5.35 19.08
CA ALA A 326 12.40 4.69 19.10
C ALA A 326 13.51 5.65 19.53
N LEU A 327 14.48 5.13 20.28
CA LEU A 327 15.70 5.84 20.69
C LEU A 327 16.91 5.48 19.81
N GLN A 328 16.75 4.50 18.94
CA GLN A 328 17.77 4.00 18.02
C GLN A 328 17.34 4.23 16.57
N CYS A 329 18.19 3.86 15.62
CA CYS A 329 17.96 4.04 14.21
C CYS A 329 16.54 3.60 13.77
N ARG A 330 15.77 4.53 13.20
CA ARG A 330 14.41 4.26 12.69
C ARG A 330 14.37 3.09 11.71
N ARG A 331 15.37 3.02 10.84
CA ARG A 331 15.44 1.97 9.82
C ARG A 331 15.69 0.60 10.43
N GLN A 332 16.54 0.49 11.44
CA GLN A 332 16.73 -0.76 12.17
C GLN A 332 15.41 -1.24 12.81
N THR A 333 14.68 -0.34 13.46
CA THR A 333 13.38 -0.66 14.06
C THR A 333 12.35 -1.08 13.02
N LEU A 334 12.27 -0.35 11.90
CA LEU A 334 11.34 -0.63 10.81
C LEU A 334 11.64 -1.98 10.13
N LEU A 335 12.90 -2.23 9.77
CA LEU A 335 13.31 -3.47 9.11
C LEU A 335 13.25 -4.66 10.05
N GLY A 336 13.59 -4.46 11.33
CA GLY A 336 13.44 -5.48 12.37
C GLY A 336 12.01 -5.98 12.54
N TYR A 337 11.01 -5.12 12.35
CA TYR A 337 9.60 -5.52 12.33
C TYR A 337 9.32 -6.54 11.20
N PHE A 338 9.95 -6.39 10.05
CA PHE A 338 9.83 -7.32 8.92
C PHE A 338 10.82 -8.49 8.97
N GLY A 339 11.56 -8.65 10.08
CA GLY A 339 12.51 -9.75 10.28
C GLY A 339 13.89 -9.52 9.66
N GLU A 340 14.22 -8.30 9.24
CA GLU A 340 15.54 -7.95 8.69
C GLU A 340 16.42 -7.29 9.75
N ASN A 341 17.66 -7.78 9.87
CA ASN A 341 18.68 -7.12 10.69
C ASN A 341 19.55 -6.22 9.81
N THR A 342 19.80 -5.01 10.25
CA THR A 342 20.66 -4.05 9.56
C THR A 342 21.47 -3.21 10.53
N GLU A 343 22.56 -2.65 10.06
CA GLU A 343 23.33 -1.64 10.79
C GLU A 343 22.61 -0.28 10.79
N PRO A 344 23.00 0.66 11.67
CA PRO A 344 22.45 2.02 11.67
C PRO A 344 22.58 2.67 10.29
N CYS A 345 21.48 3.25 9.79
CA CYS A 345 21.39 3.65 8.38
C CYS A 345 22.12 4.95 8.01
N GLY A 346 22.50 5.78 8.98
CA GLY A 346 23.05 7.13 8.73
C GLY A 346 22.09 8.09 7.98
N ASN A 347 20.85 7.67 7.71
CA ASN A 347 19.87 8.42 6.92
C ASN A 347 18.47 8.39 7.56
N CYS A 348 18.41 8.73 8.86
CA CYS A 348 17.16 9.01 9.57
C CYS A 348 17.39 10.09 10.61
N ASP A 349 16.32 10.66 11.17
CA ASP A 349 16.36 11.70 12.20
C ASP A 349 17.24 11.30 13.40
N LEU A 350 17.12 10.05 13.89
CA LEU A 350 17.85 9.56 15.05
C LEU A 350 19.32 9.23 14.77
N CYS A 351 19.69 8.90 13.53
CA CYS A 351 21.10 8.78 13.16
C CYS A 351 21.76 10.14 12.99
N ASN A 352 21.02 11.14 12.49
CA ASN A 352 21.54 12.48 12.23
C ASN A 352 21.58 13.33 13.50
N ASN A 353 20.56 13.17 14.38
CA ASN A 353 20.45 13.88 15.65
C ASN A 353 20.02 12.89 16.72
N PRO A 354 20.93 12.07 17.24
CA PRO A 354 20.62 11.10 18.29
C PRO A 354 20.12 11.83 19.54
N PRO A 355 19.05 11.31 20.19
CA PRO A 355 18.54 11.91 21.42
C PRO A 355 19.53 11.72 22.56
N GLU A 356 19.59 12.71 23.44
CA GLU A 356 20.28 12.54 24.73
C GLU A 356 19.47 11.56 25.59
N VAL A 357 20.07 10.44 25.92
CA VAL A 357 19.47 9.43 26.79
C VAL A 357 20.21 9.32 28.10
N PHE A 358 19.49 9.10 29.19
CA PHE A 358 20.08 8.84 30.52
C PHE A 358 19.53 7.52 31.07
N ASP A 359 20.29 6.88 31.95
CA ASP A 359 19.81 5.71 32.68
C ASP A 359 18.75 6.11 33.72
N GLY A 360 17.49 5.85 33.38
CA GLY A 360 16.33 6.13 34.21
C GLY A 360 16.09 5.12 35.36
N THR A 361 16.91 4.08 35.49
CA THR A 361 16.70 3.00 36.48
C THR A 361 16.56 3.52 37.92
N THR A 362 17.44 4.43 38.34
CA THR A 362 17.37 5.00 39.68
C THR A 362 16.16 5.92 39.88
N PRO A 363 15.84 6.89 38.97
CA PRO A 363 14.64 7.69 39.10
C PRO A 363 13.36 6.86 39.12
N VAL A 364 13.25 5.83 38.27
CA VAL A 364 12.07 4.93 38.25
C VAL A 364 11.95 4.14 39.56
N ARG A 365 13.03 3.60 40.07
CA ARG A 365 13.01 2.92 41.40
C ARG A 365 12.55 3.87 42.53
N MET A 366 13.01 5.10 42.51
CA MET A 366 12.60 6.10 43.52
C MET A 366 11.14 6.50 43.38
N ALA A 367 10.58 6.49 42.18
CA ALA A 367 9.16 6.81 41.93
C ALA A 367 8.22 5.65 42.29
N LEU A 368 8.70 4.40 42.29
CA LEU A 368 7.92 3.19 42.59
C LEU A 368 8.07 2.71 44.03
N SER A 369 8.96 3.28 44.84
CA SER A 369 9.17 3.02 46.28
C SER A 369 8.44 4.02 47.14
#